data_1c3a5750a911cccc8f05cc79f904d95a
#
_entry.id   1c3a5750a911cccc8f05cc79f904d95a
#
_cell.length_a   1.000
_cell.length_b   1.000
_cell.length_c   1.000
_cell.angle_alpha   90.00
_cell.angle_beta   90.00
_cell.angle_gamma   90.00
#
_symmetry.space_group_name_H-M   'P 1'
#
loop_
_entity.id
_entity.type
_entity.pdbx_description
1 polymer ?
#
loop_
_entity_poly.entity_id
_entity_poly.type
_entity_poly.pdbx_seq_one_letter_code
_entity_poly.pdbx_strand_id
1 'polypeptide(L)'
;MKSSRYQHLLLSLIVGSLLYQSAMAISSEPGGDFTLTDHLGEAWSLQNARGKVVLLVFGYTSCPDVCPTSLLTVQQVLGALGEQADSVQPLFVSVDPKRDTPAVMKNYLGYFHPSIIGLSGELSMLKNISQHYRTSFGYSGDTDSPSYVVDHSSSLYVINEQGELTNIIPYGTPADIIVDSVKRLLPPE
;
A
#
# COMPACT_ATOMS: atom_id res chain seq x y z
N MET A 1 -66.02 17.91 9.67
CA MET A 1 -65.13 18.15 8.52
C MET A 1 -63.76 18.75 8.98
N LYS A 2 -63.03 18.09 9.88
CA LYS A 2 -61.69 18.58 10.37
C LYS A 2 -60.61 17.50 10.39
N SER A 3 -60.80 16.28 9.87
CA SER A 3 -59.83 15.17 9.99
C SER A 3 -58.91 14.98 8.77
N SER A 4 -59.22 15.59 7.64
CA SER A 4 -58.47 15.37 6.37
C SER A 4 -57.11 16.13 6.28
N ARG A 5 -56.96 17.23 7.03
CA ARG A 5 -55.74 18.07 6.93
C ARG A 5 -54.54 17.50 7.69
N TYR A 6 -54.77 16.68 8.71
CA TYR A 6 -53.66 16.07 9.48
C TYR A 6 -53.09 14.82 8.85
N GLN A 7 -53.82 14.13 8.00
CA GLN A 7 -53.33 12.95 7.26
C GLN A 7 -52.28 13.30 6.20
N HIS A 8 -52.40 14.45 5.54
CA HIS A 8 -51.44 14.90 4.54
C HIS A 8 -50.12 15.44 5.14
N LEU A 9 -50.19 15.98 6.38
CA LEU A 9 -48.99 16.46 7.09
C LEU A 9 -48.12 15.33 7.64
N LEU A 10 -48.71 14.23 8.07
CA LEU A 10 -47.97 13.06 8.56
C LEU A 10 -47.33 12.23 7.42
N LEU A 11 -47.92 12.19 6.23
CA LEU A 11 -47.33 11.53 5.07
C LEU A 11 -46.11 12.28 4.53
N SER A 12 -46.07 13.61 4.62
CA SER A 12 -44.92 14.42 4.16
C SER A 12 -43.68 14.28 5.05
N LEU A 13 -43.87 13.97 6.32
CA LEU A 13 -42.71 13.78 7.28
C LEU A 13 -42.05 12.40 7.15
N ILE A 14 -42.81 11.38 6.68
CA ILE A 14 -42.28 10.02 6.51
C ILE A 14 -41.49 9.90 5.20
N VAL A 15 -41.82 10.63 4.15
CA VAL A 15 -41.11 10.61 2.85
C VAL A 15 -39.79 11.37 2.95
N GLY A 16 -39.66 12.38 3.84
CA GLY A 16 -38.44 13.15 4.03
C GLY A 16 -37.32 12.39 4.80
N SER A 17 -37.68 11.39 5.61
CA SER A 17 -36.69 10.63 6.40
C SER A 17 -36.06 9.45 5.64
N LEU A 18 -36.63 9.06 4.52
CA LEU A 18 -36.12 7.94 3.69
C LEU A 18 -35.01 8.33 2.69
N LEU A 19 -34.75 9.63 2.52
CA LEU A 19 -33.74 10.11 1.55
C LEU A 19 -32.38 10.41 2.19
N TYR A 20 -32.21 10.25 3.51
CA TYR A 20 -30.96 10.52 4.21
C TYR A 20 -30.12 9.27 4.57
N GLN A 21 -30.47 8.12 4.06
CA GLN A 21 -29.56 6.98 4.00
C GLN A 21 -28.70 7.11 2.74
N SER A 22 -27.86 8.13 2.70
CA SER A 22 -26.70 8.13 1.83
C SER A 22 -25.88 6.92 2.23
N ALA A 23 -25.97 5.87 1.43
CA ALA A 23 -25.13 4.71 1.56
C ALA A 23 -23.67 5.19 1.67
N MET A 24 -23.05 4.99 2.81
CA MET A 24 -21.61 4.84 2.87
C MET A 24 -21.30 3.61 2.01
N ALA A 25 -21.15 3.82 0.72
CA ALA A 25 -20.53 2.84 -0.14
C ALA A 25 -19.14 2.63 0.44
N ILE A 26 -18.93 1.50 1.12
CA ILE A 26 -17.60 0.99 1.39
C ILE A 26 -17.00 0.88 0.00
N SER A 27 -16.05 1.75 -0.31
CA SER A 27 -15.37 1.71 -1.60
C SER A 27 -14.71 0.34 -1.68
N SER A 28 -15.21 -0.50 -2.58
CA SER A 28 -14.65 -1.83 -2.85
C SER A 28 -13.35 -1.73 -3.68
N GLU A 29 -12.90 -0.53 -3.96
CA GLU A 29 -11.67 -0.27 -4.68
C GLU A 29 -10.47 -0.69 -3.82
N PRO A 30 -9.54 -1.45 -4.41
CA PRO A 30 -8.35 -1.88 -3.70
C PRO A 30 -7.42 -0.71 -3.39
N GLY A 31 -6.61 -0.84 -2.33
CA GLY A 31 -5.71 0.22 -1.88
C GLY A 31 -6.25 0.99 -0.68
N GLY A 32 -5.83 2.23 -0.55
CA GLY A 32 -6.24 3.14 0.54
C GLY A 32 -5.11 3.52 1.48
N ASP A 33 -5.37 4.54 2.27
CA ASP A 33 -4.39 5.10 3.20
C ASP A 33 -4.06 4.13 4.35
N PHE A 34 -2.81 4.20 4.79
CA PHE A 34 -2.33 3.49 5.97
C PHE A 34 -1.26 4.33 6.69
N THR A 35 -1.05 4.01 7.96
CA THR A 35 0.05 4.55 8.76
C THR A 35 0.79 3.39 9.42
N LEU A 36 2.11 3.38 9.28
CA LEU A 36 3.02 2.38 9.84
C LEU A 36 4.22 3.09 10.49
N THR A 37 5.10 2.35 11.12
CA THR A 37 6.38 2.86 11.62
C THR A 37 7.45 2.64 10.55
N ASP A 38 8.24 3.67 10.27
CA ASP A 38 9.33 3.59 9.32
C ASP A 38 10.60 2.96 9.91
N HIS A 39 11.60 2.74 9.05
CA HIS A 39 12.89 2.17 9.45
C HIS A 39 13.79 3.14 10.26
N LEU A 40 13.31 4.35 10.54
CA LEU A 40 13.92 5.30 11.48
C LEU A 40 13.23 5.31 12.83
N GLY A 41 12.07 4.61 12.95
CA GLY A 41 11.27 4.53 14.16
C GLY A 41 10.16 5.58 14.25
N GLU A 42 9.92 6.33 13.17
CA GLU A 42 8.93 7.40 13.12
C GLU A 42 7.63 6.94 12.47
N ALA A 43 6.51 7.57 12.84
CA ALA A 43 5.23 7.30 12.19
C ALA A 43 5.22 7.84 10.74
N TRP A 44 4.91 6.97 9.79
CA TRP A 44 4.84 7.29 8.38
C TRP A 44 3.49 6.90 7.78
N SER A 45 2.86 7.82 7.09
CA SER A 45 1.56 7.62 6.42
C SER A 45 1.72 7.68 4.90
N LEU A 46 0.89 6.92 4.15
CA LEU A 46 0.84 7.03 2.69
C LEU A 46 0.54 8.47 2.23
N GLN A 47 -0.13 9.28 3.07
CA GLN A 47 -0.35 10.70 2.80
C GLN A 47 0.94 11.51 2.68
N ASN A 48 2.07 11.06 3.28
CA ASN A 48 3.38 11.69 3.13
C ASN A 48 3.93 11.59 1.71
N ALA A 49 3.40 10.66 0.90
CA ALA A 49 3.77 10.49 -0.51
C ALA A 49 2.79 11.14 -1.50
N ARG A 50 1.83 11.96 -1.04
CA ARG A 50 0.95 12.70 -1.96
C ARG A 50 1.75 13.59 -2.89
N GLY A 51 1.36 13.63 -4.17
CA GLY A 51 2.11 14.30 -5.24
C GLY A 51 3.26 13.47 -5.81
N LYS A 52 3.43 12.21 -5.36
CA LYS A 52 4.39 11.27 -5.93
C LYS A 52 3.71 9.97 -6.33
N VAL A 53 4.23 9.32 -7.36
CA VAL A 53 3.87 7.94 -7.68
C VAL A 53 4.57 7.03 -6.66
N VAL A 54 3.83 6.07 -6.07
CA VAL A 54 4.40 5.14 -5.09
C VAL A 54 4.61 3.78 -5.74
N LEU A 55 5.79 3.20 -5.52
CA LEU A 55 6.13 1.82 -5.84
C LEU A 55 6.21 1.02 -4.54
N LEU A 56 5.18 0.22 -4.24
CA LEU A 56 5.04 -0.49 -2.98
C LEU A 56 5.32 -1.98 -3.17
N VAL A 57 6.22 -2.54 -2.35
CA VAL A 57 6.55 -3.96 -2.26
C VAL A 57 6.24 -4.47 -0.86
N PHE A 58 5.50 -5.58 -0.76
CA PHE A 58 5.38 -6.34 0.49
C PHE A 58 6.44 -7.43 0.54
N GLY A 59 7.10 -7.59 1.68
CA GLY A 59 8.17 -8.57 1.82
C GLY A 59 8.68 -8.71 3.24
N TYR A 60 9.84 -9.31 3.41
CA TYR A 60 10.57 -9.39 4.69
C TYR A 60 12.08 -9.51 4.44
N THR A 61 12.89 -9.03 5.40
CA THR A 61 14.34 -8.90 5.20
C THR A 61 15.07 -10.25 5.10
N SER A 62 14.52 -11.29 5.71
CA SER A 62 15.09 -12.65 5.67
C SER A 62 14.64 -13.47 4.46
N CYS A 63 13.96 -12.86 3.48
CA CYS A 63 13.57 -13.52 2.23
C CYS A 63 14.83 -13.76 1.37
N PRO A 64 15.09 -15.03 0.94
CA PRO A 64 16.36 -15.33 0.26
C PRO A 64 16.41 -14.96 -1.22
N ASP A 65 15.27 -14.67 -1.87
CA ASP A 65 15.20 -14.57 -3.34
C ASP A 65 14.28 -13.43 -3.83
N VAL A 66 12.96 -13.56 -3.70
CA VAL A 66 12.02 -12.66 -4.40
C VAL A 66 12.07 -11.21 -3.89
N CYS A 67 12.27 -10.98 -2.58
CA CYS A 67 12.30 -9.62 -2.02
C CYS A 67 13.52 -8.81 -2.49
N PRO A 68 14.78 -9.32 -2.38
CA PRO A 68 15.91 -8.57 -2.91
C PRO A 68 15.82 -8.37 -4.43
N THR A 69 15.32 -9.34 -5.19
CA THR A 69 15.13 -9.21 -6.62
C THR A 69 14.11 -8.11 -6.95
N SER A 70 12.99 -8.03 -6.21
CA SER A 70 11.99 -6.97 -6.40
C SER A 70 12.56 -5.58 -6.10
N LEU A 71 13.36 -5.44 -5.02
CA LEU A 71 14.00 -4.17 -4.68
C LEU A 71 15.07 -3.75 -5.70
N LEU A 72 15.82 -4.70 -6.27
CA LEU A 72 16.73 -4.43 -7.38
C LEU A 72 15.97 -3.97 -8.64
N THR A 73 14.82 -4.56 -8.93
CA THR A 73 13.96 -4.11 -10.03
C THR A 73 13.47 -2.67 -9.79
N VAL A 74 13.02 -2.34 -8.57
CA VAL A 74 12.66 -0.97 -8.21
C VAL A 74 13.84 -0.02 -8.39
N GLN A 75 15.04 -0.39 -7.97
CA GLN A 75 16.25 0.40 -8.18
C GLN A 75 16.55 0.63 -9.67
N GLN A 76 16.38 -0.39 -10.51
CA GLN A 76 16.54 -0.26 -11.97
C GLN A 76 15.51 0.70 -12.57
N VAL A 77 14.25 0.63 -12.12
CA VAL A 77 13.19 1.55 -12.54
C VAL A 77 13.55 2.98 -12.19
N LEU A 78 13.96 3.26 -10.94
CA LEU A 78 14.38 4.60 -10.51
C LEU A 78 15.58 5.11 -11.34
N GLY A 79 16.58 4.26 -11.58
CA GLY A 79 17.72 4.61 -12.42
C GLY A 79 17.33 4.96 -13.87
N ALA A 80 16.36 4.23 -14.44
CA ALA A 80 15.86 4.48 -15.79
C ALA A 80 14.96 5.73 -15.91
N LEU A 81 14.33 6.16 -14.80
CA LEU A 81 13.54 7.40 -14.74
C LEU A 81 14.41 8.66 -14.66
N GLY A 82 15.68 8.56 -14.28
CA GLY A 82 16.58 9.70 -14.17
C GLY A 82 16.05 10.76 -13.18
N GLU A 83 15.94 12.02 -13.61
CA GLU A 83 15.44 13.13 -12.79
C GLU A 83 13.97 12.94 -12.36
N GLN A 84 13.17 12.23 -13.15
CA GLN A 84 11.77 11.92 -12.79
C GLN A 84 11.66 10.97 -11.59
N ALA A 85 12.74 10.30 -11.19
CA ALA A 85 12.76 9.45 -10.00
C ALA A 85 12.45 10.22 -8.70
N ASP A 86 12.70 11.53 -8.65
CA ASP A 86 12.35 12.40 -7.51
C ASP A 86 10.82 12.50 -7.29
N SER A 87 10.04 12.26 -8.35
CA SER A 87 8.58 12.18 -8.30
C SER A 87 8.05 10.78 -7.98
N VAL A 88 8.93 9.85 -7.60
CA VAL A 88 8.57 8.48 -7.23
C VAL A 88 9.01 8.20 -5.80
N GLN A 89 8.12 7.61 -5.00
CA GLN A 89 8.41 7.15 -3.64
C GLN A 89 8.35 5.63 -3.57
N PRO A 90 9.49 4.94 -3.50
CA PRO A 90 9.51 3.50 -3.29
C PRO A 90 9.31 3.17 -1.81
N LEU A 91 8.48 2.15 -1.54
CA LEU A 91 8.15 1.66 -0.21
C LEU A 91 8.38 0.14 -0.13
N PHE A 92 8.96 -0.29 0.98
CA PHE A 92 9.04 -1.69 1.36
C PHE A 92 8.26 -1.91 2.66
N VAL A 93 7.12 -2.59 2.58
CA VAL A 93 6.31 -2.93 3.76
C VAL A 93 6.66 -4.33 4.22
N SER A 94 7.30 -4.41 5.39
CA SER A 94 7.59 -5.71 6.00
C SER A 94 6.31 -6.36 6.52
N VAL A 95 6.15 -7.64 6.19
CA VAL A 95 5.10 -8.51 6.71
C VAL A 95 5.60 -9.43 7.83
N ASP A 96 6.81 -9.17 8.34
CA ASP A 96 7.44 -9.91 9.44
C ASP A 96 7.91 -8.99 10.57
N PRO A 97 6.99 -8.36 11.29
CA PRO A 97 7.35 -7.37 12.32
C PRO A 97 8.16 -7.96 13.48
N LYS A 98 8.14 -9.30 13.63
CA LYS A 98 8.89 -9.97 14.71
C LYS A 98 10.41 -9.93 14.47
N ARG A 99 10.86 -10.12 13.22
CA ARG A 99 12.28 -10.10 12.84
C ARG A 99 12.72 -8.75 12.29
N ASP A 100 11.86 -8.07 11.58
CA ASP A 100 12.16 -6.84 10.83
C ASP A 100 11.98 -5.60 11.71
N THR A 101 12.85 -5.45 12.70
CA THR A 101 12.90 -4.21 13.49
C THR A 101 13.36 -3.03 12.63
N PRO A 102 13.10 -1.77 13.03
CA PRO A 102 13.61 -0.59 12.31
C PRO A 102 15.11 -0.67 11.98
N ALA A 103 15.92 -1.09 12.93
CA ALA A 103 17.38 -1.23 12.73
C ALA A 103 17.72 -2.32 11.69
N VAL A 104 17.03 -3.45 11.70
CA VAL A 104 17.23 -4.53 10.73
C VAL A 104 16.84 -4.05 9.33
N MET A 105 15.67 -3.42 9.19
CA MET A 105 15.21 -2.87 7.92
C MET A 105 16.16 -1.78 7.39
N LYS A 106 16.62 -0.87 8.25
CA LYS A 106 17.58 0.16 7.86
C LYS A 106 18.85 -0.44 7.27
N ASN A 107 19.42 -1.46 7.92
CA ASN A 107 20.60 -2.13 7.42
C ASN A 107 20.36 -2.85 6.10
N TYR A 108 19.23 -3.58 5.99
CA TYR A 108 18.85 -4.31 4.78
C TYR A 108 18.63 -3.38 3.59
N LEU A 109 17.86 -2.31 3.78
CA LEU A 109 17.56 -1.35 2.73
C LEU A 109 18.75 -0.51 2.30
N GLY A 110 19.76 -0.40 3.15
CA GLY A 110 21.05 0.26 2.83
C GLY A 110 21.81 -0.38 1.66
N TYR A 111 21.48 -1.61 1.26
CA TYR A 111 22.06 -2.26 0.09
C TYR A 111 21.35 -1.90 -1.24
N PHE A 112 20.27 -1.15 -1.18
CA PHE A 112 19.46 -0.77 -2.33
C PHE A 112 19.41 0.76 -2.52
N HIS A 113 18.41 1.26 -3.23
CA HIS A 113 18.30 2.69 -3.50
C HIS A 113 17.96 3.49 -2.23
N PRO A 114 18.67 4.61 -1.94
CA PRO A 114 18.52 5.35 -0.68
C PRO A 114 17.16 5.99 -0.46
N SER A 115 16.34 6.17 -1.50
CA SER A 115 14.98 6.71 -1.37
C SER A 115 13.95 5.68 -0.89
N ILE A 116 14.32 4.39 -0.77
CA ILE A 116 13.40 3.35 -0.32
C ILE A 116 13.11 3.54 1.16
N ILE A 117 11.84 3.71 1.51
CA ILE A 117 11.39 3.74 2.91
C ILE A 117 10.88 2.35 3.30
N GLY A 118 11.48 1.79 4.33
CA GLY A 118 11.01 0.55 4.96
C GLY A 118 9.95 0.87 6.00
N LEU A 119 8.86 0.13 6.00
CA LEU A 119 7.71 0.32 6.88
C LEU A 119 7.35 -1.00 7.55
N SER A 120 6.97 -0.96 8.81
CA SER A 120 6.45 -2.11 9.56
C SER A 120 5.44 -1.63 10.61
N GLY A 121 4.75 -2.57 11.24
CA GLY A 121 3.78 -2.24 12.28
C GLY A 121 3.21 -3.49 12.92
N GLU A 122 2.20 -3.31 13.77
CA GLU A 122 1.49 -4.40 14.42
C GLU A 122 0.89 -5.37 13.38
N LEU A 123 0.97 -6.68 13.67
CA LEU A 123 0.51 -7.72 12.75
C LEU A 123 -0.95 -7.55 12.31
N SER A 124 -1.82 -7.06 13.20
CA SER A 124 -3.22 -6.75 12.89
C SER A 124 -3.35 -5.66 11.83
N MET A 125 -2.51 -4.61 11.91
CA MET A 125 -2.46 -3.53 10.92
C MET A 125 -1.97 -4.04 9.57
N LEU A 126 -0.89 -4.83 9.56
CA LEU A 126 -0.34 -5.44 8.34
C LEU A 126 -1.35 -6.36 7.65
N LYS A 127 -2.11 -7.17 8.42
CA LYS A 127 -3.20 -7.99 7.88
C LYS A 127 -4.32 -7.14 7.26
N ASN A 128 -4.70 -6.05 7.90
CA ASN A 128 -5.71 -5.15 7.38
C ASN A 128 -5.24 -4.50 6.06
N ILE A 129 -4.03 -3.95 6.04
CA ILE A 129 -3.44 -3.35 4.82
C ILE A 129 -3.36 -4.39 3.70
N SER A 130 -2.92 -5.62 4.00
CA SER A 130 -2.81 -6.67 3.00
C SER A 130 -4.16 -6.99 2.33
N GLN A 131 -5.25 -7.01 3.10
CA GLN A 131 -6.59 -7.21 2.55
C GLN A 131 -7.00 -6.08 1.60
N HIS A 132 -6.75 -4.81 1.97
CA HIS A 132 -7.05 -3.65 1.13
C HIS A 132 -6.24 -3.66 -0.18
N TYR A 133 -4.98 -4.07 -0.12
CA TYR A 133 -4.10 -4.14 -1.29
C TYR A 133 -4.23 -5.46 -2.07
N ARG A 134 -5.18 -6.35 -1.70
CA ARG A 134 -5.37 -7.67 -2.32
C ARG A 134 -4.08 -8.49 -2.35
N THR A 135 -3.25 -8.32 -1.34
CA THR A 135 -2.08 -9.13 -1.07
C THR A 135 -2.36 -10.12 0.05
N SER A 136 -1.52 -11.12 0.19
CA SER A 136 -1.63 -12.12 1.25
C SER A 136 -0.25 -12.48 1.78
N PHE A 137 -0.18 -12.82 3.05
CA PHE A 137 0.99 -13.41 3.65
C PHE A 137 0.61 -14.40 4.75
N GLY A 138 1.52 -15.33 5.05
CA GLY A 138 1.36 -16.33 6.08
C GLY A 138 2.70 -16.84 6.58
N TYR A 139 2.72 -17.45 7.76
CA TYR A 139 3.93 -17.99 8.38
C TYR A 139 3.91 -19.49 8.35
N SER A 140 5.02 -20.11 7.94
CA SER A 140 5.21 -21.55 7.88
C SER A 140 6.35 -21.98 8.79
N GLY A 141 6.12 -22.99 9.62
CA GLY A 141 7.05 -23.47 10.65
C GLY A 141 6.77 -22.91 12.04
N ASP A 142 7.70 -23.16 12.95
CA ASP A 142 7.65 -22.66 14.32
C ASP A 142 8.10 -21.21 14.35
N THR A 143 7.17 -20.27 14.55
CA THR A 143 7.46 -18.84 14.59
C THR A 143 8.32 -18.40 15.79
N ASP A 144 8.55 -19.27 16.77
CA ASP A 144 9.51 -19.01 17.85
C ASP A 144 10.94 -19.42 17.47
N SER A 145 11.09 -20.20 16.39
CA SER A 145 12.38 -20.46 15.77
C SER A 145 12.79 -19.28 14.86
N PRO A 146 14.08 -18.94 14.75
CA PRO A 146 14.53 -17.90 13.82
C PRO A 146 14.42 -18.29 12.34
N SER A 147 14.15 -19.57 12.04
CA SER A 147 14.19 -20.14 10.68
C SER A 147 12.81 -20.33 10.04
N TYR A 148 11.71 -19.76 10.60
CA TYR A 148 10.42 -19.85 9.93
C TYR A 148 10.41 -19.07 8.61
N VAL A 149 9.55 -19.51 7.69
CA VAL A 149 9.37 -18.90 6.38
C VAL A 149 8.10 -18.05 6.38
N VAL A 150 8.13 -16.95 5.64
CA VAL A 150 6.94 -16.13 5.39
C VAL A 150 6.57 -16.26 3.92
N ASP A 151 5.44 -16.90 3.66
CA ASP A 151 4.83 -16.91 2.33
C ASP A 151 4.13 -15.58 2.12
N HIS A 152 4.36 -14.92 0.97
CA HIS A 152 3.72 -13.64 0.67
C HIS A 152 3.55 -13.43 -0.83
N SER A 153 2.58 -12.61 -1.21
CA SER A 153 2.44 -12.15 -2.59
C SER A 153 3.62 -11.28 -2.99
N SER A 154 4.18 -11.48 -4.18
CA SER A 154 5.42 -10.86 -4.66
C SER A 154 5.19 -9.76 -5.72
N SER A 155 3.96 -9.28 -5.87
CA SER A 155 3.62 -8.21 -6.81
C SER A 155 4.19 -6.85 -6.38
N LEU A 156 4.44 -5.98 -7.37
CA LEU A 156 4.71 -4.56 -7.18
C LEU A 156 3.39 -3.79 -7.34
N TYR A 157 3.09 -2.93 -6.39
CA TYR A 157 1.89 -2.11 -6.37
C TYR A 157 2.23 -0.69 -6.78
N VAL A 158 1.53 -0.16 -7.78
CA VAL A 158 1.71 1.21 -8.28
C VAL A 158 0.53 2.05 -7.81
N ILE A 159 0.83 3.11 -7.08
CA ILE A 159 -0.14 4.03 -6.50
C ILE A 159 0.13 5.40 -7.13
N ASN A 160 -0.92 6.09 -7.59
CA ASN A 160 -0.79 7.41 -8.20
C ASN A 160 -0.53 8.52 -7.15
N GLU A 161 -0.30 9.72 -7.62
CA GLU A 161 -0.03 10.89 -6.78
C GLU A 161 -1.21 11.30 -5.88
N GLN A 162 -2.43 10.84 -6.19
CA GLN A 162 -3.63 10.99 -5.36
C GLN A 162 -3.75 9.89 -4.29
N GLY A 163 -2.85 8.88 -4.30
CA GLY A 163 -2.83 7.75 -3.37
C GLY A 163 -3.80 6.64 -3.74
N GLU A 164 -4.22 6.57 -4.97
CA GLU A 164 -5.09 5.51 -5.50
C GLU A 164 -4.25 4.39 -6.11
N LEU A 165 -4.56 3.14 -5.78
CA LEU A 165 -3.91 1.97 -6.39
C LEU A 165 -4.35 1.85 -7.85
N THR A 166 -3.40 2.02 -8.76
CA THR A 166 -3.67 1.99 -10.22
C THR A 166 -3.29 0.68 -10.88
N ASN A 167 -2.21 0.04 -10.41
CA ASN A 167 -1.71 -1.19 -10.99
C ASN A 167 -1.17 -2.17 -9.94
N ILE A 168 -1.37 -3.46 -10.18
CA ILE A 168 -0.71 -4.57 -9.48
C ILE A 168 0.12 -5.30 -10.53
N ILE A 169 1.44 -5.14 -10.47
CA ILE A 169 2.38 -5.65 -11.45
C ILE A 169 2.96 -6.98 -10.96
N PRO A 170 2.84 -8.07 -11.72
CA PRO A 170 3.37 -9.37 -11.32
C PRO A 170 4.91 -9.35 -11.12
N TYR A 171 5.40 -10.18 -10.20
CA TYR A 171 6.83 -10.44 -10.04
C TYR A 171 7.46 -10.91 -11.36
N GLY A 172 8.67 -10.48 -11.62
CA GLY A 172 9.41 -10.83 -12.83
C GLY A 172 9.04 -9.98 -14.07
N THR A 173 8.15 -8.99 -13.93
CA THR A 173 7.90 -8.02 -14.99
C THR A 173 9.18 -7.20 -15.24
N PRO A 174 9.63 -7.08 -16.52
CA PRO A 174 10.82 -6.30 -16.88
C PRO A 174 10.73 -4.84 -16.42
N ALA A 175 11.87 -4.26 -16.02
CA ALA A 175 11.92 -2.90 -15.50
C ALA A 175 11.44 -1.83 -16.48
N ASP A 176 11.69 -1.99 -17.78
CA ASP A 176 11.23 -1.08 -18.84
C ASP A 176 9.70 -1.01 -18.92
N ILE A 177 9.01 -2.13 -18.77
CA ILE A 177 7.54 -2.18 -18.73
C ILE A 177 7.01 -1.42 -17.49
N ILE A 178 7.71 -1.56 -16.36
CA ILE A 178 7.35 -0.83 -15.13
C ILE A 178 7.60 0.68 -15.31
N VAL A 179 8.72 1.07 -15.90
CA VAL A 179 9.03 2.46 -16.24
C VAL A 179 7.92 3.08 -17.08
N ASP A 180 7.49 2.39 -18.14
CA ASP A 180 6.39 2.87 -18.99
C ASP A 180 5.07 3.04 -18.21
N SER A 181 4.81 2.15 -17.25
CA SER A 181 3.64 2.25 -16.39
C SER A 181 3.71 3.47 -15.46
N VAL A 182 4.88 3.73 -14.88
CA VAL A 182 5.14 4.88 -14.00
C VAL A 182 5.07 6.19 -14.79
N LYS A 183 5.73 6.28 -15.95
CA LYS A 183 5.75 7.49 -16.79
C LYS A 183 4.36 7.97 -17.21
N ARG A 184 3.40 7.06 -17.38
CA ARG A 184 2.00 7.43 -17.67
C ARG A 184 1.29 8.14 -16.51
N LEU A 185 1.82 8.04 -15.29
CA LEU A 185 1.27 8.65 -14.08
C LEU A 185 2.02 9.92 -13.68
N LEU A 186 3.22 10.12 -14.22
CA LEU A 186 4.02 11.32 -13.96
C LEU A 186 3.57 12.49 -14.85
N PRO A 187 3.76 13.74 -14.42
CA PRO A 187 3.54 14.90 -15.28
C PRO A 187 4.45 14.82 -16.53
N PRO A 188 4.01 15.35 -17.67
CA PRO A 188 4.86 15.46 -18.86
C PRO A 188 6.07 16.33 -18.58
N GLU A 189 7.19 15.99 -19.20
CA GLU A 189 8.44 16.80 -19.16
C GLU A 189 8.27 18.20 -19.75
#